data_3b7b94af4cdbad9439c05f0ecef62e6c
#
_entry.id   3b7b94af4cdbad9439c05f0ecef62e6c
#
_cell.length_a   1.000
_cell.length_b   1.000
_cell.length_c   1.000
_cell.angle_alpha   90.00
_cell.angle_beta   90.00
_cell.angle_gamma   90.00
#
_symmetry.space_group_name_H-M   'P 1'
#
loop_
_entity.id
_entity.type
_entity.pdbx_description
1 polymer ?
#
loop_
_entity_poly.entity_id
_entity_poly.type
_entity_poly.pdbx_seq_one_letter_code
_entity_poly.pdbx_strand_id
1 'polypeptide(L)'
;MRKLSGAAKRWIGTSETKNNVEFSNPEFKDYIKQGGHTPGAPYCASFAKSCALESAETPTERKVIQQVLTPHSLTSLANAKKAGLYSSTPTPNSIAVFQKGTTQSGHMAVVDSVNPDGTISTIEGNIGAGGGRE
;
A
#
# COMPACT_ATOMS: atom_id res chain seq x y z
N MET A 1 -2.59 17.54 7.00
CA MET A 1 -2.18 16.13 6.85
C MET A 1 -3.10 15.39 5.89
N ARG A 2 -2.57 14.58 5.01
CA ARG A 2 -3.39 13.78 4.10
C ARG A 2 -3.87 12.51 4.78
N LYS A 3 -5.12 12.14 4.53
CA LYS A 3 -5.62 10.82 4.89
C LYS A 3 -4.96 9.77 3.99
N LEU A 4 -4.98 8.51 4.40
CA LEU A 4 -4.34 7.42 3.66
C LEU A 4 -4.79 7.37 2.20
N SER A 5 -6.10 7.41 1.93
CA SER A 5 -6.60 7.39 0.57
C SER A 5 -6.19 8.62 -0.23
N GLY A 6 -6.13 9.79 0.40
CA GLY A 6 -5.66 11.01 -0.24
C GLY A 6 -4.20 10.93 -0.65
N ALA A 7 -3.37 10.36 0.20
CA ALA A 7 -1.95 10.13 -0.11
C ALA A 7 -1.80 9.22 -1.33
N ALA A 8 -2.63 8.18 -1.42
CA ALA A 8 -2.58 7.24 -2.54
C ALA A 8 -3.11 7.86 -3.83
N LYS A 9 -4.20 8.63 -3.76
CA LYS A 9 -4.88 9.20 -4.94
C LYS A 9 -3.99 10.07 -5.80
N ARG A 10 -3.06 10.80 -5.21
CA ARG A 10 -2.20 11.71 -6.00
C ARG A 10 -1.27 10.97 -6.96
N TRP A 11 -1.12 9.67 -6.81
CA TRP A 11 -0.26 8.86 -7.67
C TRP A 11 -1.03 8.08 -8.75
N ILE A 12 -2.37 8.17 -8.77
CA ILE A 12 -3.19 7.52 -9.80
C ILE A 12 -2.75 8.05 -11.17
N GLY A 13 -2.54 7.14 -12.12
CA GLY A 13 -2.08 7.47 -13.46
C GLY A 13 -0.57 7.31 -13.65
N THR A 14 0.20 7.12 -12.56
CA THR A 14 1.62 6.81 -12.67
C THR A 14 1.77 5.38 -13.21
N SER A 15 2.60 5.21 -14.23
CA SER A 15 2.82 3.90 -14.86
C SER A 15 4.31 3.56 -14.88
N GLU A 16 4.60 2.26 -14.99
CA GLU A 16 5.97 1.78 -15.12
C GLU A 16 6.50 2.08 -16.51
N THR A 17 7.72 2.59 -16.60
CA THR A 17 8.44 2.73 -17.86
C THR A 17 9.56 1.69 -17.98
N LYS A 18 9.98 1.13 -16.85
CA LYS A 18 10.88 -0.01 -16.78
C LYS A 18 10.40 -0.87 -15.62
N ASN A 19 10.14 -2.15 -15.84
CA ASN A 19 9.46 -3.04 -14.91
C ASN A 19 10.01 -2.95 -13.47
N ASN A 20 9.17 -2.46 -12.56
CA ASN A 20 9.49 -2.29 -11.13
C ASN A 20 10.73 -1.42 -10.83
N VAL A 21 11.22 -0.64 -11.79
CA VAL A 21 12.44 0.17 -11.63
C VAL A 21 12.20 1.64 -11.94
N GLU A 22 11.58 1.95 -13.09
CA GLU A 22 11.36 3.32 -13.52
C GLU A 22 9.86 3.58 -13.75
N PHE A 23 9.44 4.83 -13.58
CA PHE A 23 8.03 5.24 -13.63
C PHE A 23 7.86 6.51 -14.44
N SER A 24 6.63 6.72 -14.96
CA SER A 24 6.29 7.93 -15.73
C SER A 24 6.47 9.21 -14.91
N ASN A 25 6.27 9.13 -13.59
CA ASN A 25 6.58 10.21 -12.66
C ASN A 25 7.84 9.82 -11.89
N PRO A 26 8.98 10.49 -12.11
CA PRO A 26 10.23 10.11 -11.43
C PRO A 26 10.18 10.27 -9.91
N GLU A 27 9.32 11.12 -9.39
CA GLU A 27 9.15 11.28 -7.94
C GLU A 27 8.55 10.04 -7.28
N PHE A 28 7.80 9.23 -8.04
CA PHE A 28 7.20 8.02 -7.51
C PHE A 28 8.25 7.00 -7.07
N LYS A 29 9.36 6.92 -7.78
CA LYS A 29 10.47 6.04 -7.43
C LYS A 29 11.00 6.34 -6.02
N ASP A 30 11.21 7.63 -5.72
CA ASP A 30 11.67 8.06 -4.40
C ASP A 30 10.58 7.86 -3.35
N TYR A 31 9.33 8.08 -3.73
CA TYR A 31 8.19 7.91 -2.83
C TYR A 31 8.10 6.48 -2.29
N ILE A 32 8.13 5.47 -3.17
CA ILE A 32 8.02 4.08 -2.73
C ILE A 32 9.30 3.58 -2.05
N LYS A 33 10.43 4.22 -2.29
CA LYS A 33 11.69 3.89 -1.63
C LYS A 33 11.62 4.06 -0.12
N GLN A 34 10.93 5.10 0.37
CA GLN A 34 10.75 5.28 1.82
C GLN A 34 9.90 4.17 2.44
N GLY A 35 9.09 3.49 1.64
CA GLY A 35 8.34 2.30 2.04
C GLY A 35 9.13 1.00 1.94
N GLY A 36 10.42 1.08 1.61
CA GLY A 36 11.31 -0.07 1.56
C GLY A 36 11.49 -0.71 0.19
N HIS A 37 11.01 -0.06 -0.88
CA HIS A 37 11.14 -0.62 -2.23
C HIS A 37 12.60 -0.71 -2.67
N THR A 38 12.95 -1.83 -3.28
CA THR A 38 14.23 -2.03 -3.97
C THR A 38 13.97 -2.19 -5.46
N PRO A 39 14.84 -1.65 -6.34
CA PRO A 39 14.64 -1.75 -7.79
C PRO A 39 14.44 -3.19 -8.25
N GLY A 40 13.42 -3.42 -9.07
CA GLY A 40 13.08 -4.74 -9.60
C GLY A 40 12.09 -5.53 -8.76
N ALA A 41 11.87 -5.16 -7.50
CA ALA A 41 10.91 -5.84 -6.63
C ALA A 41 9.48 -5.32 -6.85
N PRO A 42 8.45 -6.16 -6.65
CA PRO A 42 7.07 -5.67 -6.64
C PRO A 42 6.89 -4.58 -5.59
N TYR A 43 6.04 -3.58 -5.86
CA TYR A 43 5.94 -2.40 -5.00
C TYR A 43 4.57 -2.15 -4.38
N CYS A 44 3.65 -3.12 -4.44
CA CYS A 44 2.31 -2.94 -3.85
C CYS A 44 2.37 -2.62 -2.35
N ALA A 45 3.15 -3.38 -1.59
CA ALA A 45 3.30 -3.16 -0.15
C ALA A 45 4.12 -1.92 0.16
N SER A 46 5.17 -1.66 -0.61
CA SER A 46 6.00 -0.44 -0.43
C SER A 46 5.19 0.81 -0.71
N PHE A 47 4.33 0.79 -1.73
CA PHE A 47 3.42 1.89 -2.02
C PHE A 47 2.46 2.14 -0.86
N ALA A 48 1.78 1.10 -0.37
CA ALA A 48 0.84 1.22 0.74
C ALA A 48 1.53 1.74 2.01
N LYS A 49 2.72 1.22 2.31
CA LYS A 49 3.51 1.69 3.46
C LYS A 49 3.89 3.15 3.31
N SER A 50 4.31 3.58 2.12
CA SER A 50 4.66 4.98 1.86
C SER A 50 3.46 5.90 2.07
N CYS A 51 2.27 5.47 1.61
CA CYS A 51 1.05 6.22 1.84
C CYS A 51 0.73 6.33 3.34
N ALA A 52 0.92 5.24 4.09
CA ALA A 52 0.70 5.24 5.53
C ALA A 52 1.67 6.18 6.24
N LEU A 53 2.94 6.19 5.85
CA LEU A 53 3.94 7.09 6.42
C LEU A 53 3.60 8.56 6.16
N GLU A 54 3.11 8.86 4.96
CA GLU A 54 2.68 10.23 4.62
C GLU A 54 1.47 10.66 5.46
N SER A 55 0.54 9.73 5.73
CA SER A 55 -0.69 10.03 6.47
C SER A 55 -0.48 10.09 7.99
N ALA A 56 0.64 9.60 8.49
CA ALA A 56 0.91 9.59 9.93
C ALA A 56 0.99 11.01 10.48
N GLU A 57 0.32 11.25 11.60
CA GLU A 57 0.25 12.58 12.21
C GLU A 57 1.24 12.77 13.36
N THR A 58 1.77 11.68 13.92
CA THR A 58 2.68 11.73 15.07
C THR A 58 3.88 10.81 14.85
N PRO A 59 5.02 11.09 15.55
CA PRO A 59 6.16 10.17 15.52
C PRO A 59 5.81 8.77 16.04
N THR A 60 4.87 8.66 16.98
CA THR A 60 4.42 7.37 17.50
C THR A 60 3.72 6.56 16.41
N GLU A 61 2.83 7.19 15.62
CA GLU A 61 2.17 6.54 14.51
C GLU A 61 3.18 6.08 13.46
N ARG A 62 4.16 6.91 13.11
CA ARG A 62 5.22 6.53 12.17
C ARG A 62 5.99 5.31 12.68
N LYS A 63 6.30 5.27 13.96
CA LYS A 63 7.01 4.13 14.56
C LYS A 63 6.23 2.83 14.43
N VAL A 64 4.92 2.87 14.71
CA VAL A 64 4.03 1.71 14.57
C VAL A 64 4.01 1.24 13.11
N ILE A 65 3.86 2.16 12.17
CA ILE A 65 3.85 1.85 10.73
C ILE A 65 5.17 1.18 10.33
N GLN A 66 6.31 1.71 10.78
CA GLN A 66 7.61 1.12 10.46
C GLN A 66 7.79 -0.28 11.04
N GLN A 67 7.17 -0.56 12.18
CA GLN A 67 7.25 -1.87 12.82
C GLN A 67 6.32 -2.90 12.18
N VAL A 68 5.15 -2.48 11.73
CA VAL A 68 4.09 -3.37 11.23
C VAL A 68 4.20 -3.60 9.73
N LEU A 69 4.33 -2.53 8.95
CA LEU A 69 4.34 -2.62 7.48
C LEU A 69 5.74 -2.86 6.94
N THR A 70 5.83 -3.80 6.01
CA THR A 70 7.08 -4.17 5.34
C THR A 70 6.84 -4.20 3.83
N PRO A 71 7.88 -4.29 3.00
CA PRO A 71 7.70 -4.49 1.56
C PRO A 71 7.05 -5.83 1.17
N HIS A 72 6.77 -6.69 2.14
CA HIS A 72 6.13 -7.98 1.91
C HIS A 72 4.72 -8.00 2.52
N SER A 73 3.70 -8.19 1.68
CA SER A 73 2.28 -8.05 2.08
C SER A 73 1.86 -9.03 3.17
N LEU A 74 2.18 -10.31 3.05
CA LEU A 74 1.77 -11.31 4.04
C LEU A 74 2.50 -11.17 5.37
N THR A 75 3.75 -10.74 5.34
CA THR A 75 4.50 -10.43 6.57
C THR A 75 3.86 -9.25 7.28
N SER A 76 3.46 -8.22 6.54
CA SER A 76 2.73 -7.07 7.10
C SER A 76 1.44 -7.50 7.77
N LEU A 77 0.67 -8.41 7.14
CA LEU A 77 -0.56 -8.94 7.71
C LEU A 77 -0.30 -9.68 9.01
N ALA A 78 0.71 -10.54 9.05
CA ALA A 78 1.07 -11.28 10.26
C ALA A 78 1.48 -10.33 11.39
N ASN A 79 2.26 -9.29 11.07
CA ASN A 79 2.66 -8.27 12.04
C ASN A 79 1.44 -7.51 12.57
N ALA A 80 0.49 -7.16 11.71
CA ALA A 80 -0.72 -6.44 12.11
C ALA A 80 -1.58 -7.28 13.05
N LYS A 81 -1.74 -8.58 12.76
CA LYS A 81 -2.48 -9.49 13.63
C LYS A 81 -1.83 -9.59 15.01
N LYS A 82 -0.50 -9.71 15.06
CA LYS A 82 0.25 -9.80 16.30
C LYS A 82 0.14 -8.51 17.11
N ALA A 83 0.06 -7.35 16.46
CA ALA A 83 -0.05 -6.05 17.13
C ALA A 83 -1.50 -5.69 17.50
N GLY A 84 -2.49 -6.52 17.15
CA GLY A 84 -3.89 -6.25 17.43
C GLY A 84 -4.52 -5.21 16.52
N LEU A 85 -3.95 -4.99 15.33
CA LEU A 85 -4.40 -4.00 14.36
C LEU A 85 -5.19 -4.60 13.19
N TYR A 86 -5.53 -5.88 13.28
CA TYR A 86 -6.26 -6.59 12.25
C TYR A 86 -7.77 -6.45 12.41
N SER A 87 -8.48 -6.32 11.28
CA SER A 87 -9.93 -6.40 11.22
C SER A 87 -10.33 -7.18 9.98
N SER A 88 -11.39 -7.98 10.06
CA SER A 88 -11.95 -8.68 8.91
C SER A 88 -12.94 -7.80 8.14
N THR A 89 -13.32 -6.64 8.70
CA THR A 89 -14.27 -5.71 8.08
C THR A 89 -13.51 -4.55 7.44
N PRO A 90 -13.65 -4.33 6.12
CA PRO A 90 -12.97 -3.21 5.46
C PRO A 90 -13.55 -1.87 5.87
N THR A 91 -12.69 -0.86 6.01
CA THR A 91 -13.08 0.52 6.29
C THR A 91 -12.29 1.48 5.39
N PRO A 92 -12.86 2.67 5.07
CA PRO A 92 -12.10 3.68 4.33
C PRO A 92 -10.82 4.08 5.06
N ASN A 93 -9.79 4.41 4.32
CA ASN A 93 -8.47 4.80 4.85
C ASN A 93 -7.78 3.69 5.65
N SER A 94 -8.09 2.43 5.32
CA SER A 94 -7.39 1.26 5.84
C SER A 94 -6.59 0.60 4.71
N ILE A 95 -5.83 -0.42 5.07
CA ILE A 95 -5.06 -1.21 4.11
C ILE A 95 -5.67 -2.60 4.07
N ALA A 96 -6.00 -3.08 2.86
CA ALA A 96 -6.46 -4.43 2.62
C ALA A 96 -5.29 -5.30 2.18
N VAL A 97 -5.23 -6.52 2.68
CA VAL A 97 -4.22 -7.50 2.27
C VAL A 97 -4.93 -8.71 1.70
N PHE A 98 -4.55 -9.09 0.49
CA PHE A 98 -5.11 -10.25 -0.21
C PHE A 98 -4.06 -11.33 -0.31
N GLN A 99 -4.42 -12.56 0.02
CA GLN A 99 -3.56 -13.72 -0.18
C GLN A 99 -4.01 -14.45 -1.45
N LYS A 100 -3.04 -14.78 -2.31
CA LYS A 100 -3.33 -15.50 -3.55
C LYS A 100 -3.42 -17.01 -3.25
N GLY A 101 -4.64 -17.49 -3.02
CA GLY A 101 -4.88 -18.89 -2.66
C GLY A 101 -4.20 -19.24 -1.33
N THR A 102 -3.47 -20.34 -1.31
CA THR A 102 -2.69 -20.77 -0.14
C THR A 102 -1.20 -20.51 -0.30
N THR A 103 -0.82 -19.67 -1.29
CA THR A 103 0.59 -19.39 -1.61
C THR A 103 1.17 -18.35 -0.64
N GLN A 104 2.49 -18.15 -0.76
CA GLN A 104 3.19 -17.10 -0.03
C GLN A 104 3.05 -15.73 -0.73
N SER A 105 2.32 -15.68 -1.85
CA SER A 105 2.08 -14.44 -2.58
C SER A 105 0.89 -13.70 -2.01
N GLY A 106 1.04 -12.39 -1.86
CA GLY A 106 -0.02 -11.51 -1.39
C GLY A 106 -0.01 -10.20 -2.14
N HIS A 107 -1.08 -9.43 -1.97
CA HIS A 107 -1.21 -8.09 -2.54
C HIS A 107 -1.76 -7.16 -1.48
N MET A 108 -1.32 -5.91 -1.52
CA MET A 108 -1.72 -4.88 -0.57
C MET A 108 -2.33 -3.71 -1.30
N ALA A 109 -3.43 -3.17 -0.77
CA ALA A 109 -4.15 -2.07 -1.37
C ALA A 109 -4.61 -1.07 -0.32
N VAL A 110 -4.70 0.20 -0.71
CA VAL A 110 -5.29 1.24 0.13
C VAL A 110 -6.80 1.27 -0.14
N VAL A 111 -7.62 1.17 0.90
CA VAL A 111 -9.08 1.22 0.77
C VAL A 111 -9.52 2.67 0.70
N ASP A 112 -10.14 3.06 -0.41
CA ASP A 112 -10.69 4.40 -0.60
C ASP A 112 -12.12 4.48 -0.07
N SER A 113 -12.96 3.52 -0.43
CA SER A 113 -14.36 3.49 0.00
C SER A 113 -14.89 2.07 0.11
N VAL A 114 -15.94 1.92 0.91
CA VAL A 114 -16.71 0.68 1.02
C VAL A 114 -18.08 0.94 0.39
N ASN A 115 -18.43 0.13 -0.60
CA ASN A 115 -19.66 0.32 -1.37
C ASN A 115 -20.86 -0.32 -0.66
N PRO A 116 -22.09 0.14 -0.96
CA PRO A 116 -23.30 -0.42 -0.31
C PRO A 116 -23.48 -1.93 -0.52
N ASP A 117 -22.96 -2.48 -1.61
CA ASP A 117 -23.06 -3.91 -1.92
C ASP A 117 -21.98 -4.76 -1.23
N GLY A 118 -21.15 -4.15 -0.39
CA GLY A 118 -20.06 -4.84 0.32
C GLY A 118 -18.75 -4.91 -0.44
N THR A 119 -18.69 -4.42 -1.69
CA THR A 119 -17.42 -4.32 -2.41
C THR A 119 -16.64 -3.12 -1.94
N ILE A 120 -15.33 -3.09 -2.25
CA ILE A 120 -14.46 -1.96 -1.88
C ILE A 120 -13.83 -1.37 -3.12
N SER A 121 -13.60 -0.06 -3.08
CA SER A 121 -12.81 0.66 -4.08
C SER A 121 -11.42 0.87 -3.50
N THR A 122 -10.39 0.46 -4.23
CA THR A 122 -9.02 0.48 -3.75
C THR A 122 -8.11 1.28 -4.66
N ILE A 123 -7.00 1.73 -4.11
CA ILE A 123 -5.91 2.36 -4.87
C ILE A 123 -4.68 1.49 -4.64
N GLU A 124 -4.08 1.00 -5.71
CA GLU A 124 -3.07 -0.04 -5.63
C GLU A 124 -1.86 0.27 -6.49
N GLY A 125 -0.69 -0.14 -6.01
CA GLY A 125 0.53 -0.17 -6.80
C GLY A 125 0.74 -1.56 -7.40
N ASN A 126 1.49 -1.64 -8.48
CA ASN A 126 1.88 -2.90 -9.11
C ASN A 126 0.71 -3.73 -9.65
N ILE A 127 -0.25 -3.04 -10.27
CA ILE A 127 -1.41 -3.66 -10.90
C ILE A 127 -1.24 -3.59 -12.43
N GLY A 128 -1.14 -4.74 -13.08
CA GLY A 128 -0.94 -4.82 -14.52
C GLY A 128 0.29 -4.02 -14.95
N ALA A 129 0.14 -3.13 -15.94
CA ALA A 129 1.20 -2.26 -16.41
C ALA A 129 1.24 -0.91 -15.68
N GLY A 130 0.30 -0.66 -14.75
CA GLY A 130 0.18 0.63 -14.09
C GLY A 130 0.88 0.68 -12.74
N GLY A 131 1.27 1.87 -12.31
CA GLY A 131 1.84 2.11 -11.01
C GLY A 131 0.78 2.31 -9.94
N GLY A 132 0.08 3.44 -9.97
CA GLY A 132 -1.02 3.72 -9.04
C GLY A 132 -2.35 3.62 -9.76
N ARG A 133 -3.26 2.80 -9.24
CA ARG A 133 -4.59 2.58 -9.85
C ARG A 133 -5.66 2.51 -8.78
N GLU A 134 -6.85 2.86 -9.22
CA GLU A 134 -8.05 2.76 -8.40
C GLU A 134 -8.80 1.48 -8.69
#